data_85eb1b26303a30189eeaf3d4fd6945ba
#
_entry.id   85eb1b26303a30189eeaf3d4fd6945ba
#
_cell.length_a   1.000
_cell.length_b   1.000
_cell.length_c   1.000
_cell.angle_alpha   90.00
_cell.angle_beta   90.00
_cell.angle_gamma   90.00
#
_symmetry.space_group_name_H-M   'P 1'
#
loop_
_entity.id
_entity.type
_entity.pdbx_description
1 polymer ?
#
loop_
_entity_poly.entity_id
_entity_poly.type
_entity_poly.pdbx_seq_one_letter_code
_entity_poly.pdbx_strand_id
1 'polypeptide(L)'
;MKVVTTSGHRRHSSTQPKLAPWLFLFPALLLFVFIFVLPIAYTIMQSFLKPGQKKLLYAPSGPTAPQFAGISQYTAAFQDSHFLLSIGRVLLIGVVQVPLMLLFSVCLALLLDARRVKARQGFQLAYFLPYAVPGAISALMWTFLLQPQLSPFTSLFQKMGLNLNLLAPSVVPISVGNMITWGFAGYNMVVIYSALKALPNEILEAAHVDGASSWRTAWQIKVPMVRPAVIMTAVFSIIGTIQLYNEPAILRNSAPRIDPDFSPIMAVYNLV
;
A
#
# COMPACT_ATOMS: atom_id res chain seq x y z
N MET A 1 -3.38 32.72 -67.22
CA MET A 1 -2.47 31.60 -66.98
C MET A 1 -1.63 32.00 -65.76
N LYS A 2 -2.07 31.60 -64.51
CA LYS A 2 -1.35 31.92 -63.29
C LYS A 2 -0.69 30.64 -62.81
N VAL A 3 0.63 30.65 -62.72
CA VAL A 3 1.46 29.57 -62.21
C VAL A 3 1.38 29.59 -60.72
N VAL A 4 0.84 28.50 -60.12
CA VAL A 4 0.82 28.26 -58.66
C VAL A 4 2.16 27.61 -58.33
N THR A 5 3.04 28.37 -57.65
CA THR A 5 4.28 27.85 -57.08
C THR A 5 3.96 27.14 -55.75
N THR A 6 4.05 25.82 -55.74
CA THR A 6 4.00 25.01 -54.54
C THR A 6 5.29 25.19 -53.72
N SER A 7 5.20 25.88 -52.60
CA SER A 7 6.29 25.96 -51.62
C SER A 7 6.48 24.60 -50.94
N GLY A 8 7.59 23.93 -51.25
CA GLY A 8 7.99 22.69 -50.60
C GLY A 8 8.28 22.93 -49.12
N HIS A 9 7.46 22.36 -48.25
CA HIS A 9 7.72 22.26 -46.81
C HIS A 9 8.96 21.37 -46.59
N ARG A 10 10.12 21.98 -46.42
CA ARG A 10 11.30 21.28 -45.91
C ARG A 10 10.99 20.74 -44.54
N ARG A 11 10.74 19.44 -44.43
CA ARG A 11 10.79 18.71 -43.14
C ARG A 11 12.21 18.86 -42.61
N HIS A 12 12.40 19.73 -41.61
CA HIS A 12 13.57 19.71 -40.76
C HIS A 12 13.55 18.36 -40.02
N SER A 13 14.28 17.38 -40.55
CA SER A 13 14.67 16.20 -39.77
C SER A 13 15.66 16.69 -38.71
N SER A 14 15.14 17.02 -37.51
CA SER A 14 15.98 17.23 -36.35
C SER A 14 16.60 15.89 -35.99
N THR A 15 17.81 15.63 -36.49
CA THR A 15 18.71 14.60 -36.00
C THR A 15 19.10 15.01 -34.58
N GLN A 16 18.19 14.81 -33.61
CA GLN A 16 18.56 14.95 -32.22
C GLN A 16 19.66 13.92 -31.93
N PRO A 17 20.77 14.33 -31.33
CA PRO A 17 21.86 13.41 -31.02
C PRO A 17 21.29 12.31 -30.15
N LYS A 18 21.47 11.04 -30.56
CA LYS A 18 20.96 9.85 -29.85
C LYS A 18 21.41 9.78 -28.38
N LEU A 19 22.43 10.56 -28.00
CA LEU A 19 22.95 10.66 -26.64
C LEU A 19 22.18 11.67 -25.76
N ALA A 20 21.48 12.64 -26.29
CA ALA A 20 20.83 13.68 -25.51
C ALA A 20 19.82 13.10 -24.47
N PRO A 21 18.94 12.14 -24.79
CA PRO A 21 18.05 11.54 -23.78
C PRO A 21 18.81 10.85 -22.63
N TRP A 22 19.89 10.15 -22.95
CA TRP A 22 20.71 9.47 -21.95
C TRP A 22 21.44 10.42 -21.03
N LEU A 23 21.93 11.56 -21.56
CA LEU A 23 22.62 12.58 -20.74
C LEU A 23 21.65 13.23 -19.74
N PHE A 24 20.40 13.46 -20.13
CA PHE A 24 19.39 13.99 -19.22
C PHE A 24 18.94 12.96 -18.16
N LEU A 25 18.89 11.67 -18.51
CA LEU A 25 18.53 10.60 -17.58
C LEU A 25 19.70 10.19 -16.66
N PHE A 26 20.94 10.46 -17.05
CA PHE A 26 22.14 9.99 -16.34
C PHE A 26 22.18 10.36 -14.85
N PRO A 27 21.91 11.61 -14.43
CA PRO A 27 21.94 11.97 -13.01
C PRO A 27 20.90 11.19 -12.20
N ALA A 28 19.67 11.03 -12.75
CA ALA A 28 18.61 10.29 -12.10
C ALA A 28 18.93 8.79 -12.02
N LEU A 29 19.46 8.20 -13.09
CA LEU A 29 19.88 6.79 -13.12
C LEU A 29 21.03 6.53 -12.17
N LEU A 30 22.00 7.43 -12.07
CA LEU A 30 23.13 7.32 -11.16
C LEU A 30 22.62 7.29 -9.69
N LEU A 31 21.78 8.23 -9.31
CA LEU A 31 21.18 8.25 -7.97
C LEU A 31 20.32 7.00 -7.72
N PHE A 32 19.54 6.56 -8.70
CA PHE A 32 18.75 5.34 -8.58
C PHE A 32 19.64 4.11 -8.33
N VAL A 33 20.72 3.95 -9.07
CA VAL A 33 21.67 2.85 -8.87
C VAL A 33 22.30 2.91 -7.47
N PHE A 34 22.76 4.08 -7.04
CA PHE A 34 23.40 4.24 -5.73
C PHE A 34 22.46 4.03 -4.56
N ILE A 35 21.22 4.55 -4.63
CA ILE A 35 20.28 4.54 -3.50
C ILE A 35 19.46 3.25 -3.46
N PHE A 36 19.14 2.65 -4.62
CA PHE A 36 18.27 1.48 -4.66
C PHE A 36 19.01 0.21 -5.09
N VAL A 37 19.71 0.23 -6.25
CA VAL A 37 20.27 -1.00 -6.81
C VAL A 37 21.43 -1.52 -5.96
N LEU A 38 22.35 -0.68 -5.55
CA LEU A 38 23.51 -1.10 -4.75
C LEU A 38 23.11 -1.66 -3.37
N PRO A 39 22.24 -1.04 -2.56
CA PRO A 39 21.78 -1.63 -1.31
C PRO A 39 21.04 -2.95 -1.49
N ILE A 40 20.21 -3.06 -2.54
CA ILE A 40 19.50 -4.32 -2.86
C ILE A 40 20.52 -5.41 -3.21
N ALA A 41 21.46 -5.13 -4.10
CA ALA A 41 22.51 -6.08 -4.48
C ALA A 41 23.36 -6.50 -3.28
N TYR A 42 23.71 -5.56 -2.42
CA TYR A 42 24.43 -5.82 -1.18
C TYR A 42 23.63 -6.71 -0.22
N THR A 43 22.34 -6.44 -0.03
CA THR A 43 21.45 -7.24 0.82
C THR A 43 21.33 -8.69 0.28
N ILE A 44 21.17 -8.84 -1.05
CA ILE A 44 21.13 -10.15 -1.69
C ILE A 44 22.46 -10.89 -1.46
N MET A 45 23.61 -10.23 -1.62
CA MET A 45 24.90 -10.83 -1.36
C MET A 45 25.04 -11.25 0.12
N GLN A 46 24.63 -10.41 1.04
CA GLN A 46 24.65 -10.69 2.48
C GLN A 46 23.73 -11.87 2.86
N SER A 47 22.63 -12.09 2.14
CA SER A 47 21.74 -13.22 2.41
C SER A 47 22.35 -14.59 2.19
N PHE A 48 23.46 -14.67 1.41
CA PHE A 48 24.24 -15.88 1.21
C PHE A 48 25.39 -16.04 2.22
N LEU A 49 25.58 -15.07 3.10
CA LEU A 49 26.64 -15.06 4.11
C LEU A 49 26.04 -15.31 5.50
N LYS A 50 26.63 -16.23 6.25
CA LYS A 50 26.30 -16.42 7.66
C LYS A 50 26.97 -15.31 8.46
N PRO A 51 26.24 -14.53 9.30
CA PRO A 51 26.85 -13.48 10.10
C PRO A 51 27.90 -14.07 11.02
N GLY A 52 29.07 -13.41 11.09
CA GLY A 52 30.10 -13.79 12.06
C GLY A 52 29.59 -13.57 13.48
N GLN A 53 30.07 -14.40 14.42
CA GLN A 53 29.67 -14.24 15.83
C GLN A 53 30.10 -12.88 16.35
N LYS A 54 29.17 -12.13 16.94
CA LYS A 54 29.47 -10.88 17.66
C LYS A 54 30.36 -11.23 18.86
N LYS A 55 31.41 -10.43 19.09
CA LYS A 55 32.29 -10.57 20.23
C LYS A 55 31.50 -10.48 21.53
N LEU A 56 31.26 -11.59 22.21
CA LEU A 56 30.84 -11.55 23.60
C LEU A 56 32.03 -11.12 24.46
N LEU A 57 31.78 -10.30 25.48
CA LEU A 57 32.81 -9.70 26.35
C LEU A 57 33.78 -10.72 27.00
N TYR A 58 33.37 -12.01 27.05
CA TYR A 58 34.10 -13.11 27.67
C TYR A 58 34.36 -14.30 26.70
N ALA A 59 34.18 -14.14 25.38
CA ALA A 59 34.45 -15.24 24.45
C ALA A 59 35.94 -15.24 24.05
N PRO A 60 36.61 -16.39 24.05
CA PRO A 60 38.06 -16.50 23.74
C PRO A 60 38.35 -16.30 22.23
N SER A 61 37.35 -16.32 21.37
CA SER A 61 37.50 -16.12 19.94
C SER A 61 36.99 -14.73 19.51
N GLY A 62 37.85 -13.97 18.81
CA GLY A 62 37.50 -12.67 18.22
C GLY A 62 36.36 -12.78 17.17
N PRO A 63 35.92 -11.62 16.60
CA PRO A 63 34.86 -11.62 15.61
C PRO A 63 35.26 -12.50 14.43
N THR A 64 34.44 -13.50 14.14
CA THR A 64 34.63 -14.37 12.97
C THR A 64 34.14 -13.65 11.72
N ALA A 65 34.93 -13.70 10.65
CA ALA A 65 34.50 -13.14 9.37
C ALA A 65 33.21 -13.83 8.87
N PRO A 66 32.36 -13.11 8.12
CA PRO A 66 31.20 -13.70 7.49
C PRO A 66 31.63 -14.89 6.62
N GLN A 67 30.98 -16.04 6.77
CA GLN A 67 31.27 -17.24 6.00
C GLN A 67 30.18 -17.47 4.95
N PHE A 68 30.60 -17.93 3.78
CA PHE A 68 29.63 -18.29 2.74
C PHE A 68 28.78 -19.49 3.19
N ALA A 69 27.49 -19.26 3.30
CA ALA A 69 26.50 -20.20 3.79
C ALA A 69 25.59 -20.77 2.68
N GLY A 70 25.78 -20.31 1.44
CA GLY A 70 24.90 -20.69 0.33
C GLY A 70 23.44 -20.41 0.64
N ILE A 71 22.56 -21.38 0.41
CA ILE A 71 21.10 -21.26 0.62
C ILE A 71 20.66 -21.70 2.04
N SER A 72 21.60 -22.01 2.95
CA SER A 72 21.26 -22.56 4.26
C SER A 72 20.40 -21.60 5.11
N GLN A 73 20.57 -20.30 4.97
CA GLN A 73 19.75 -19.30 5.65
C GLN A 73 18.31 -19.29 5.14
N TYR A 74 18.11 -19.48 3.85
CA TYR A 74 16.77 -19.61 3.26
C TYR A 74 16.07 -20.88 3.74
N THR A 75 16.79 -22.01 3.78
CA THR A 75 16.21 -23.26 4.32
C THR A 75 15.85 -23.13 5.79
N ALA A 76 16.66 -22.44 6.60
CA ALA A 76 16.35 -22.16 7.99
C ALA A 76 15.10 -21.29 8.13
N ALA A 77 14.97 -20.22 7.32
CA ALA A 77 13.79 -19.37 7.33
C ALA A 77 12.51 -20.12 6.94
N PHE A 78 12.58 -21.02 5.96
CA PHE A 78 11.44 -21.87 5.59
C PHE A 78 11.12 -22.99 6.59
N GLN A 79 12.02 -23.30 7.51
CA GLN A 79 11.80 -24.23 8.62
C GLN A 79 11.30 -23.53 9.89
N ASP A 80 11.41 -22.22 9.96
CA ASP A 80 10.93 -21.43 11.10
C ASP A 80 9.40 -21.29 11.02
N SER A 81 8.72 -22.02 11.90
CA SER A 81 7.26 -21.99 11.99
C SER A 81 6.69 -20.62 12.37
N HIS A 82 7.39 -19.85 13.21
CA HIS A 82 6.97 -18.50 13.60
C HIS A 82 6.99 -17.53 12.40
N PHE A 83 8.07 -17.59 11.62
CA PHE A 83 8.20 -16.80 10.39
C PHE A 83 7.12 -17.17 9.37
N LEU A 84 6.88 -18.47 9.12
CA LEU A 84 5.83 -18.91 8.20
C LEU A 84 4.42 -18.52 8.65
N LEU A 85 4.13 -18.61 9.96
CA LEU A 85 2.86 -18.16 10.52
C LEU A 85 2.67 -16.66 10.37
N SER A 86 3.74 -15.87 10.50
CA SER A 86 3.69 -14.41 10.28
C SER A 86 3.33 -14.06 8.83
N ILE A 87 3.91 -14.78 7.86
CA ILE A 87 3.56 -14.66 6.43
C ILE A 87 2.10 -15.02 6.22
N GLY A 88 1.65 -16.17 6.72
CA GLY A 88 0.26 -16.63 6.61
C GLY A 88 -0.73 -15.62 7.16
N ARG A 89 -0.41 -15.01 8.32
CA ARG A 89 -1.23 -13.98 8.97
C ARG A 89 -1.38 -12.73 8.09
N VAL A 90 -0.28 -12.20 7.56
CA VAL A 90 -0.31 -11.00 6.71
C VAL A 90 -1.02 -11.28 5.39
N LEU A 91 -0.82 -12.46 4.79
CA LEU A 91 -1.56 -12.87 3.59
C LEU A 91 -3.06 -12.97 3.85
N LEU A 92 -3.46 -13.58 4.97
CA LEU A 92 -4.87 -13.67 5.36
C LEU A 92 -5.51 -12.30 5.56
N ILE A 93 -4.79 -11.39 6.25
CA ILE A 93 -5.24 -10.00 6.39
C ILE A 93 -5.39 -9.37 5.01
N GLY A 94 -4.40 -9.48 4.13
CA GLY A 94 -4.40 -8.87 2.80
C GLY A 94 -5.52 -9.37 1.91
N VAL A 95 -5.77 -10.67 1.88
CA VAL A 95 -6.83 -11.29 1.07
C VAL A 95 -8.23 -10.78 1.45
N VAL A 96 -8.46 -10.47 2.72
CA VAL A 96 -9.75 -9.96 3.17
C VAL A 96 -9.80 -8.43 3.12
N GLN A 97 -8.78 -7.77 3.68
CA GLN A 97 -8.75 -6.33 3.89
C GLN A 97 -8.61 -5.56 2.57
N VAL A 98 -7.73 -5.98 1.64
CA VAL A 98 -7.49 -5.24 0.39
C VAL A 98 -8.76 -5.19 -0.49
N PRO A 99 -9.47 -6.29 -0.78
CA PRO A 99 -10.73 -6.22 -1.53
C PRO A 99 -11.80 -5.35 -0.86
N LEU A 100 -11.95 -5.46 0.47
CA LEU A 100 -12.92 -4.65 1.22
C LEU A 100 -12.58 -3.16 1.15
N MET A 101 -11.31 -2.81 1.34
CA MET A 101 -10.83 -1.43 1.24
C MET A 101 -11.04 -0.86 -0.17
N LEU A 102 -10.72 -1.63 -1.22
CA LEU A 102 -10.93 -1.20 -2.61
C LEU A 102 -12.40 -1.03 -2.94
N LEU A 103 -13.25 -1.96 -2.51
CA LEU A 103 -14.70 -1.84 -2.67
C LEU A 103 -15.20 -0.55 -2.01
N PHE A 104 -14.78 -0.29 -0.78
CA PHE A 104 -15.11 0.93 -0.05
C PHE A 104 -14.62 2.18 -0.80
N SER A 105 -13.39 2.17 -1.29
CA SER A 105 -12.79 3.28 -2.04
C SER A 105 -13.52 3.55 -3.37
N VAL A 106 -13.90 2.48 -4.11
CA VAL A 106 -14.71 2.60 -5.33
C VAL A 106 -16.08 3.19 -5.02
N CYS A 107 -16.75 2.71 -3.97
CA CYS A 107 -18.04 3.25 -3.54
C CYS A 107 -17.94 4.74 -3.19
N LEU A 108 -16.93 5.13 -2.41
CA LEU A 108 -16.69 6.54 -2.07
C LEU A 108 -16.41 7.40 -3.32
N ALA A 109 -15.60 6.89 -4.26
CA ALA A 109 -15.29 7.59 -5.50
C ALA A 109 -16.55 7.80 -6.37
N LEU A 110 -17.40 6.78 -6.49
CA LEU A 110 -18.67 6.86 -7.22
C LEU A 110 -19.66 7.82 -6.53
N LEU A 111 -19.72 7.81 -5.20
CA LEU A 111 -20.53 8.75 -4.43
C LEU A 111 -20.08 10.20 -4.67
N LEU A 112 -18.78 10.47 -4.63
CA LEU A 112 -18.22 11.79 -4.92
C LEU A 112 -18.47 12.23 -6.37
N ASP A 113 -18.51 11.29 -7.31
CA ASP A 113 -18.78 11.57 -8.72
C ASP A 113 -20.27 11.84 -9.00
N ALA A 114 -21.17 11.52 -8.07
CA ALA A 114 -22.61 11.73 -8.25
C ALA A 114 -22.94 13.21 -8.45
N ARG A 115 -23.85 13.51 -9.40
CA ARG A 115 -24.22 14.89 -9.78
C ARG A 115 -24.76 15.74 -8.63
N ARG A 116 -25.37 15.11 -7.61
CA ARG A 116 -26.01 15.77 -6.47
C ARG A 116 -25.08 16.21 -5.35
N VAL A 117 -23.83 15.76 -5.34
CA VAL A 117 -22.89 16.06 -4.27
C VAL A 117 -22.42 17.50 -4.39
N LYS A 118 -22.77 18.31 -3.40
CA LYS A 118 -22.21 19.65 -3.17
C LYS A 118 -20.96 19.54 -2.30
N ALA A 119 -20.07 20.53 -2.33
CA ALA A 119 -18.83 20.57 -1.53
C ALA A 119 -17.88 19.34 -1.74
N ARG A 120 -17.77 18.83 -2.96
CA ARG A 120 -16.94 17.67 -3.33
C ARG A 120 -15.51 17.77 -2.83
N GLN A 121 -14.89 18.94 -2.94
CA GLN A 121 -13.51 19.19 -2.50
C GLN A 121 -13.36 18.97 -0.98
N GLY A 122 -14.34 19.43 -0.19
CA GLY A 122 -14.34 19.22 1.25
C GLY A 122 -14.43 17.75 1.64
N PHE A 123 -15.31 16.99 1.01
CA PHE A 123 -15.40 15.53 1.21
C PHE A 123 -14.14 14.80 0.74
N GLN A 124 -13.59 15.18 -0.41
CA GLN A 124 -12.34 14.61 -0.92
C GLN A 124 -11.21 14.84 0.08
N LEU A 125 -11.07 16.05 0.61
CA LEU A 125 -10.07 16.38 1.62
C LEU A 125 -10.30 15.59 2.91
N ALA A 126 -11.54 15.53 3.40
CA ALA A 126 -11.88 14.83 4.63
C ALA A 126 -11.55 13.32 4.55
N TYR A 127 -11.85 12.67 3.42
CA TYR A 127 -11.52 11.26 3.23
C TYR A 127 -10.02 11.02 2.99
N PHE A 128 -9.31 11.99 2.40
CA PHE A 128 -7.86 11.90 2.18
C PHE A 128 -7.04 12.19 3.44
N LEU A 129 -7.59 12.96 4.38
CA LEU A 129 -6.88 13.42 5.59
C LEU A 129 -6.25 12.28 6.40
N PRO A 130 -6.89 11.11 6.60
CA PRO A 130 -6.28 9.97 7.28
C PRO A 130 -4.95 9.53 6.68
N TYR A 131 -4.82 9.53 5.37
CA TYR A 131 -3.59 9.16 4.66
C TYR A 131 -2.45 10.15 4.92
N ALA A 132 -2.77 11.43 5.14
CA ALA A 132 -1.78 12.46 5.45
C ALA A 132 -1.22 12.37 6.89
N VAL A 133 -1.87 11.61 7.77
CA VAL A 133 -1.39 11.39 9.15
C VAL A 133 -0.24 10.39 9.13
N PRO A 134 0.94 10.71 9.72
CA PRO A 134 2.04 9.75 9.83
C PRO A 134 1.58 8.43 10.46
N GLY A 135 1.96 7.29 9.87
CA GLY A 135 1.46 5.97 10.26
C GLY A 135 1.66 5.65 11.74
N ALA A 136 2.79 6.07 12.33
CA ALA A 136 3.05 5.87 13.76
C ALA A 136 2.04 6.65 14.65
N ILE A 137 1.70 7.89 14.27
CA ILE A 137 0.71 8.70 15.00
C ILE A 137 -0.69 8.10 14.85
N SER A 138 -1.04 7.68 13.64
CA SER A 138 -2.27 6.98 13.36
C SER A 138 -2.40 5.70 14.21
N ALA A 139 -1.34 4.89 14.28
CA ALA A 139 -1.31 3.68 15.07
C ALA A 139 -1.48 3.96 16.57
N LEU A 140 -0.83 4.99 17.11
CA LEU A 140 -1.03 5.44 18.50
C LEU A 140 -2.48 5.86 18.76
N MET A 141 -3.06 6.68 17.89
CA MET A 141 -4.46 7.10 18.00
C MET A 141 -5.40 5.89 18.03
N TRP A 142 -5.23 4.95 17.11
CA TRP A 142 -6.03 3.73 17.08
C TRP A 142 -5.81 2.85 18.31
N THR A 143 -4.58 2.81 18.84
CA THR A 143 -4.29 2.08 20.09
C THR A 143 -5.17 2.58 21.25
N PHE A 144 -5.34 3.89 21.40
CA PHE A 144 -6.26 4.46 22.39
C PHE A 144 -7.73 4.13 22.08
N LEU A 145 -8.14 4.27 20.83
CA LEU A 145 -9.51 4.00 20.42
C LEU A 145 -9.92 2.52 20.55
N LEU A 146 -8.97 1.60 20.54
CA LEU A 146 -9.21 0.16 20.66
C LEU A 146 -9.10 -0.35 22.10
N GLN A 147 -8.61 0.45 23.06
CA GLN A 147 -8.51 0.04 24.47
C GLN A 147 -9.91 -0.21 25.07
N PRO A 148 -10.14 -1.36 25.71
CA PRO A 148 -11.47 -1.72 26.22
C PRO A 148 -12.13 -0.69 27.13
N GLN A 149 -11.33 0.06 27.90
CA GLN A 149 -11.82 1.06 28.86
C GLN A 149 -12.15 2.41 28.21
N LEU A 150 -11.53 2.73 27.05
CA LEU A 150 -11.63 4.02 26.39
C LEU A 150 -12.40 3.95 25.06
N SER A 151 -12.57 2.75 24.53
CA SER A 151 -13.11 2.52 23.19
C SER A 151 -14.60 2.84 23.11
N PRO A 152 -15.01 3.79 22.26
CA PRO A 152 -16.42 4.00 21.96
C PRO A 152 -17.03 2.79 21.23
N PHE A 153 -16.23 2.02 20.50
CA PHE A 153 -16.65 0.81 19.81
C PHE A 153 -16.99 -0.31 20.79
N THR A 154 -16.16 -0.51 21.83
CA THR A 154 -16.42 -1.51 22.87
C THR A 154 -17.73 -1.21 23.59
N SER A 155 -18.00 0.05 23.94
CA SER A 155 -19.25 0.45 24.59
C SER A 155 -20.48 0.22 23.68
N LEU A 156 -20.34 0.44 22.36
CA LEU A 156 -21.38 0.17 21.39
C LEU A 156 -21.67 -1.34 21.27
N PHE A 157 -20.63 -2.16 21.17
CA PHE A 157 -20.77 -3.62 21.12
C PHE A 157 -21.39 -4.20 22.41
N GLN A 158 -21.01 -3.68 23.57
CA GLN A 158 -21.62 -4.06 24.84
C GLN A 158 -23.13 -3.75 24.90
N LYS A 159 -23.55 -2.58 24.38
CA LYS A 159 -24.98 -2.25 24.26
C LYS A 159 -25.74 -3.21 23.33
N MET A 160 -25.04 -3.80 22.36
CA MET A 160 -25.59 -4.84 21.47
C MET A 160 -25.50 -6.26 22.04
N GLY A 161 -25.04 -6.41 23.30
CA GLY A 161 -24.86 -7.70 23.96
C GLY A 161 -23.59 -8.46 23.56
N LEU A 162 -22.66 -7.80 22.83
CA LEU A 162 -21.42 -8.40 22.36
C LEU A 162 -20.24 -7.93 23.21
N ASN A 163 -19.60 -8.84 23.94
CA ASN A 163 -18.36 -8.56 24.69
C ASN A 163 -17.14 -8.82 23.81
N LEU A 164 -16.82 -7.85 22.93
CA LEU A 164 -15.68 -7.92 22.04
C LEU A 164 -14.49 -7.12 22.62
N ASN A 165 -13.38 -7.81 22.86
CA ASN A 165 -12.11 -7.15 23.11
C ASN A 165 -11.36 -6.99 21.79
N LEU A 166 -11.30 -5.77 21.27
CA LEU A 166 -10.68 -5.44 19.99
C LEU A 166 -9.15 -5.63 19.99
N LEU A 167 -8.53 -5.76 21.17
CA LEU A 167 -7.11 -6.06 21.35
C LEU A 167 -6.87 -7.55 21.70
N ALA A 168 -7.90 -8.41 21.66
CA ALA A 168 -7.69 -9.85 21.81
C ALA A 168 -6.87 -10.41 20.63
N PRO A 169 -5.94 -11.37 20.85
CA PRO A 169 -5.10 -11.93 19.79
C PRO A 169 -5.85 -12.42 18.57
N SER A 170 -7.04 -12.97 18.73
CA SER A 170 -7.91 -13.44 17.65
C SER A 170 -8.58 -12.30 16.86
N VAL A 171 -8.74 -11.11 17.45
CA VAL A 171 -9.41 -9.95 16.84
C VAL A 171 -8.42 -8.94 16.28
N VAL A 172 -7.18 -8.91 16.80
CA VAL A 172 -6.12 -7.98 16.36
C VAL A 172 -5.94 -7.95 14.83
N PRO A 173 -5.96 -9.06 14.08
CA PRO A 173 -5.85 -9.00 12.62
C PRO A 173 -6.94 -8.14 11.97
N ILE A 174 -8.16 -8.17 12.49
CA ILE A 174 -9.28 -7.34 12.04
C ILE A 174 -9.05 -5.88 12.42
N SER A 175 -8.59 -5.62 13.64
CA SER A 175 -8.27 -4.27 14.12
C SER A 175 -7.16 -3.62 13.30
N VAL A 176 -6.10 -4.36 13.00
CA VAL A 176 -5.01 -3.90 12.13
C VAL A 176 -5.51 -3.66 10.70
N GLY A 177 -6.31 -4.57 10.14
CA GLY A 177 -6.94 -4.39 8.84
C GLY A 177 -7.83 -3.15 8.76
N ASN A 178 -8.56 -2.83 9.84
CA ASN A 178 -9.33 -1.59 9.93
C ASN A 178 -8.44 -0.34 9.96
N MET A 179 -7.32 -0.37 10.70
CA MET A 179 -6.36 0.75 10.75
C MET A 179 -5.80 1.05 9.37
N ILE A 180 -5.38 0.01 8.64
CA ILE A 180 -4.88 0.13 7.26
C ILE A 180 -5.98 0.67 6.33
N THR A 181 -7.18 0.12 6.42
CA THR A 181 -8.32 0.56 5.60
C THR A 181 -8.65 2.03 5.83
N TRP A 182 -8.71 2.46 7.08
CA TRP A 182 -8.95 3.86 7.43
C TRP A 182 -7.86 4.79 6.87
N GLY A 183 -6.59 4.39 6.95
CA GLY A 183 -5.47 5.17 6.45
C GLY A 183 -5.45 5.28 4.92
N PHE A 184 -5.68 4.18 4.21
CA PHE A 184 -5.42 4.11 2.76
C PHE A 184 -6.67 4.24 1.89
N ALA A 185 -7.88 4.01 2.41
CA ALA A 185 -9.10 4.05 1.60
C ALA A 185 -9.32 5.40 0.91
N GLY A 186 -9.00 6.51 1.61
CA GLY A 186 -9.12 7.85 1.05
C GLY A 186 -8.13 8.13 -0.09
N TYR A 187 -6.89 7.68 0.02
CA TYR A 187 -5.93 7.75 -1.07
C TYR A 187 -6.41 6.97 -2.31
N ASN A 188 -6.80 5.72 -2.12
CA ASN A 188 -7.33 4.90 -3.21
C ASN A 188 -8.56 5.52 -3.86
N MET A 189 -9.46 6.10 -3.04
CA MET A 189 -10.64 6.82 -3.51
C MET A 189 -10.25 8.01 -4.41
N VAL A 190 -9.25 8.81 -4.03
CA VAL A 190 -8.81 9.98 -4.82
C VAL A 190 -8.25 9.53 -6.18
N VAL A 191 -7.44 8.47 -6.23
CA VAL A 191 -6.89 7.94 -7.48
C VAL A 191 -8.02 7.45 -8.40
N ILE A 192 -8.96 6.67 -7.86
CA ILE A 192 -10.10 6.15 -8.63
C ILE A 192 -11.02 7.29 -9.09
N TYR A 193 -11.30 8.27 -8.22
CA TYR A 193 -12.09 9.44 -8.55
C TYR A 193 -11.47 10.27 -9.67
N SER A 194 -10.15 10.45 -9.66
CA SER A 194 -9.42 11.13 -10.73
C SER A 194 -9.58 10.42 -12.08
N ALA A 195 -9.53 9.08 -12.07
CA ALA A 195 -9.79 8.27 -13.26
C ALA A 195 -11.24 8.39 -13.74
N LEU A 196 -12.22 8.45 -12.81
CA LEU A 196 -13.63 8.69 -13.15
C LEU A 196 -13.83 10.04 -13.83
N LYS A 197 -13.07 11.07 -13.42
CA LYS A 197 -13.13 12.41 -14.02
C LYS A 197 -12.48 12.50 -15.40
N ALA A 198 -11.63 11.57 -15.75
CA ALA A 198 -11.01 11.49 -17.07
C ALA A 198 -11.89 10.77 -18.11
N LEU A 199 -13.03 10.20 -17.71
CA LEU A 199 -13.93 9.51 -18.64
C LEU A 199 -14.60 10.51 -19.59
N PRO A 200 -14.70 10.19 -20.91
CA PRO A 200 -15.40 11.01 -21.90
C PRO A 200 -16.89 11.17 -21.52
N ASN A 201 -17.37 12.40 -21.54
CA ASN A 201 -18.78 12.70 -21.24
C ASN A 201 -19.72 12.06 -22.26
N GLU A 202 -19.29 11.95 -23.51
CA GLU A 202 -20.07 11.40 -24.62
C GLU A 202 -20.58 9.97 -24.33
N ILE A 203 -19.73 9.15 -23.67
CA ILE A 203 -20.10 7.77 -23.28
C ILE A 203 -21.20 7.81 -22.20
N LEU A 204 -21.08 8.75 -21.26
CA LEU A 204 -22.04 8.88 -20.17
C LEU A 204 -23.40 9.47 -20.67
N GLU A 205 -23.34 10.37 -21.63
CA GLU A 205 -24.51 10.94 -22.28
C GLU A 205 -25.24 9.91 -23.15
N ALA A 206 -24.49 9.13 -23.96
CA ALA A 206 -25.07 8.04 -24.75
C ALA A 206 -25.78 7.02 -23.84
N ALA A 207 -25.15 6.60 -22.74
CA ALA A 207 -25.77 5.70 -21.77
C ALA A 207 -27.07 6.29 -21.16
N HIS A 208 -27.11 7.59 -20.98
CA HIS A 208 -28.29 8.28 -20.48
C HIS A 208 -29.43 8.32 -21.50
N VAL A 209 -29.09 8.55 -22.78
CA VAL A 209 -30.05 8.49 -23.91
C VAL A 209 -30.63 7.07 -24.05
N ASP A 210 -29.80 6.04 -23.86
CA ASP A 210 -30.20 4.62 -23.85
C ASP A 210 -31.05 4.22 -22.61
N GLY A 211 -31.35 5.16 -21.71
CA GLY A 211 -32.18 4.94 -20.55
C GLY A 211 -31.48 4.21 -19.39
N ALA A 212 -30.14 4.18 -19.37
CA ALA A 212 -29.40 3.59 -18.26
C ALA A 212 -29.61 4.37 -16.97
N SER A 213 -30.02 3.68 -15.90
CA SER A 213 -30.12 4.27 -14.57
C SER A 213 -28.74 4.67 -14.03
N SER A 214 -28.69 5.62 -13.08
CA SER A 214 -27.42 6.03 -12.46
C SER A 214 -26.64 4.88 -11.85
N TRP A 215 -27.31 3.88 -11.27
CA TRP A 215 -26.71 2.67 -10.73
C TRP A 215 -26.09 1.81 -11.84
N ARG A 216 -26.85 1.59 -12.93
CA ARG A 216 -26.35 0.83 -14.08
C ARG A 216 -25.17 1.51 -14.74
N THR A 217 -25.22 2.83 -14.92
CA THR A 217 -24.09 3.63 -15.44
C THR A 217 -22.86 3.51 -14.53
N ALA A 218 -23.03 3.57 -13.20
CA ALA A 218 -21.93 3.44 -12.25
C ALA A 218 -21.22 2.08 -12.35
N TRP A 219 -21.98 0.98 -12.23
CA TRP A 219 -21.39 -0.36 -12.11
C TRP A 219 -21.09 -1.05 -13.44
N GLN A 220 -21.86 -0.79 -14.48
CA GLN A 220 -21.69 -1.45 -15.79
C GLN A 220 -20.86 -0.64 -16.78
N ILE A 221 -20.68 0.67 -16.56
CA ILE A 221 -19.93 1.54 -17.48
C ILE A 221 -18.72 2.13 -16.76
N LYS A 222 -18.93 2.92 -15.70
CA LYS A 222 -17.82 3.65 -15.05
C LYS A 222 -16.81 2.72 -14.39
N VAL A 223 -17.25 1.76 -13.57
CA VAL A 223 -16.33 0.83 -12.87
C VAL A 223 -15.48 0.02 -13.83
N PRO A 224 -16.02 -0.63 -14.88
CA PRO A 224 -15.17 -1.30 -15.88
C PRO A 224 -14.18 -0.39 -16.59
N MET A 225 -14.55 0.85 -16.89
CA MET A 225 -13.68 1.80 -17.58
C MET A 225 -12.52 2.28 -16.68
N VAL A 226 -12.71 2.39 -15.37
CA VAL A 226 -11.65 2.78 -14.42
C VAL A 226 -10.90 1.57 -13.83
N ARG A 227 -11.17 0.36 -14.32
CA ARG A 227 -10.49 -0.87 -13.88
C ARG A 227 -8.96 -0.76 -13.83
N PRO A 228 -8.27 -0.12 -14.79
CA PRO A 228 -6.82 0.05 -14.69
C PRO A 228 -6.37 0.82 -13.45
N ALA A 229 -7.11 1.86 -13.05
CA ALA A 229 -6.82 2.62 -11.83
C ALA A 229 -7.10 1.79 -10.57
N VAL A 230 -8.17 0.99 -10.56
CA VAL A 230 -8.48 0.06 -9.46
C VAL A 230 -7.39 -1.01 -9.33
N ILE A 231 -6.90 -1.57 -10.44
CA ILE A 231 -5.80 -2.55 -10.41
C ILE A 231 -4.51 -1.90 -9.89
N MET A 232 -4.20 -0.70 -10.32
CA MET A 232 -3.02 0.05 -9.84
C MET A 232 -3.11 0.27 -8.31
N THR A 233 -4.25 0.75 -7.81
CA THR A 233 -4.44 0.92 -6.36
C THR A 233 -4.42 -0.41 -5.61
N ALA A 234 -4.91 -1.51 -6.20
CA ALA A 234 -4.82 -2.85 -5.64
C ALA A 234 -3.36 -3.29 -5.46
N VAL A 235 -2.52 -3.11 -6.48
CA VAL A 235 -1.10 -3.47 -6.41
C VAL A 235 -0.39 -2.70 -5.30
N PHE A 236 -0.59 -1.38 -5.21
CA PHE A 236 0.01 -0.58 -4.13
C PHE A 236 -0.51 -0.98 -2.75
N SER A 237 -1.79 -1.30 -2.63
CA SER A 237 -2.38 -1.76 -1.38
C SER A 237 -1.83 -3.11 -0.93
N ILE A 238 -1.64 -4.05 -1.86
CA ILE A 238 -1.01 -5.36 -1.58
C ILE A 238 0.43 -5.16 -1.11
N ILE A 239 1.22 -4.32 -1.81
CA ILE A 239 2.59 -4.01 -1.43
C ILE A 239 2.62 -3.41 -0.02
N GLY A 240 1.77 -2.43 0.28
CA GLY A 240 1.68 -1.81 1.61
C GLY A 240 1.28 -2.81 2.70
N THR A 241 0.37 -3.74 2.41
CA THR A 241 -0.04 -4.77 3.38
C THR A 241 1.07 -5.79 3.64
N ILE A 242 1.85 -6.18 2.62
CA ILE A 242 3.00 -7.07 2.81
C ILE A 242 4.10 -6.39 3.65
N GLN A 243 4.23 -5.07 3.54
CA GLN A 243 5.19 -4.26 4.31
C GLN A 243 4.67 -3.83 5.70
N LEU A 244 3.64 -4.48 6.21
CA LEU A 244 3.01 -4.18 7.49
C LEU A 244 4.01 -4.28 8.66
N TYR A 245 4.23 -3.15 9.35
CA TYR A 245 5.11 -3.05 10.51
C TYR A 245 4.57 -2.12 11.61
N ASN A 246 4.29 -0.86 11.28
CA ASN A 246 4.00 0.19 12.26
C ASN A 246 2.77 -0.11 13.12
N GLU A 247 1.67 -0.52 12.51
CA GLU A 247 0.39 -0.72 13.17
C GLU A 247 0.48 -1.83 14.23
N PRO A 248 0.91 -3.06 13.92
CA PRO A 248 1.02 -4.10 14.93
C PRO A 248 2.17 -3.86 15.92
N ALA A 249 3.27 -3.24 15.52
CA ALA A 249 4.40 -2.97 16.41
C ALA A 249 4.02 -1.97 17.51
N ILE A 250 3.30 -0.89 17.16
CA ILE A 250 2.84 0.11 18.13
C ILE A 250 1.72 -0.46 18.98
N LEU A 251 0.78 -1.18 18.36
CA LEU A 251 -0.34 -1.80 19.08
C LEU A 251 0.15 -2.78 20.16
N ARG A 252 1.24 -3.51 19.91
CA ARG A 252 1.87 -4.42 20.86
C ARG A 252 2.32 -3.75 22.16
N ASN A 253 2.75 -2.50 22.11
CA ASN A 253 3.17 -1.75 23.30
C ASN A 253 2.02 -1.60 24.33
N SER A 254 0.77 -1.57 23.87
CA SER A 254 -0.42 -1.45 24.70
C SER A 254 -1.15 -2.77 24.88
N ALA A 255 -0.83 -3.78 24.11
CA ALA A 255 -1.39 -5.14 24.16
C ALA A 255 -0.26 -6.18 24.06
N PRO A 256 0.48 -6.44 25.18
CA PRO A 256 1.63 -7.34 25.20
C PRO A 256 1.35 -8.79 24.77
N ARG A 257 0.08 -9.18 24.69
CA ARG A 257 -0.35 -10.50 24.18
C ARG A 257 -0.29 -10.62 22.65
N ILE A 258 -0.02 -9.52 21.94
CA ILE A 258 0.22 -9.56 20.49
C ILE A 258 1.59 -10.19 20.25
N ASP A 259 1.60 -11.17 19.36
CA ASP A 259 2.80 -11.90 18.98
C ASP A 259 3.93 -10.95 18.55
N PRO A 260 5.16 -11.06 19.08
CA PRO A 260 6.31 -10.30 18.61
C PRO A 260 6.55 -10.48 17.11
N ASP A 261 6.23 -11.65 16.56
CA ASP A 261 6.37 -12.03 15.17
C ASP A 261 5.03 -11.90 14.42
N PHE A 262 4.26 -10.85 14.71
CA PHE A 262 2.94 -10.65 14.10
C PHE A 262 3.01 -10.53 12.57
N SER A 263 4.01 -9.80 12.06
CA SER A 263 4.29 -9.69 10.63
C SER A 263 5.71 -10.16 10.30
N PRO A 264 5.99 -10.56 9.04
CA PRO A 264 7.34 -10.98 8.64
C PRO A 264 8.39 -9.91 8.91
N ILE A 265 8.06 -8.63 8.73
CA ILE A 265 8.98 -7.53 8.99
C ILE A 265 9.26 -7.41 10.50
N MET A 266 8.25 -7.58 11.36
CA MET A 266 8.47 -7.60 12.81
C MET A 266 9.36 -8.77 13.22
N ALA A 267 9.13 -9.97 12.66
CA ALA A 267 9.98 -11.13 12.91
C ALA A 267 11.45 -10.82 12.56
N VAL A 268 11.71 -10.22 11.40
CA VAL A 268 13.07 -9.82 10.99
C VAL A 268 13.68 -8.81 11.95
N TYR A 269 12.92 -7.78 12.38
CA TYR A 269 13.43 -6.77 13.34
C TYR A 269 13.75 -7.35 14.72
N ASN A 270 13.06 -8.40 15.15
CA ASN A 270 13.32 -9.07 16.43
C ASN A 270 14.57 -9.99 16.40
N LEU A 271 15.07 -10.34 15.22
CA LEU A 271 16.29 -11.15 15.05
C LEU A 271 17.58 -10.32 15.04
N VAL A 272 17.49 -8.98 14.94
CA VAL A 272 18.62 -8.04 14.89
C VAL A 272 18.88 -7.43 16.26
#